data_8b11297800223d7f907dd2cc2a0ed874
#
_entry.id   8b11297800223d7f907dd2cc2a0ed874
#
_cell.length_a   1.000
_cell.length_b   1.000
_cell.length_c   1.000
_cell.angle_alpha   90.00
_cell.angle_beta   90.00
_cell.angle_gamma   90.00
#
_symmetry.space_group_name_H-M   'P 1'
#
loop_
_entity.id
_entity.type
_entity.pdbx_description
1 polymer ?
#
loop_
_entity_poly.entity_id
_entity_poly.type
_entity_poly.pdbx_seq_one_letter_code
_entity_poly.pdbx_strand_id
1 'polypeptide(L)'
;MDYPFFGSRRMAVTLEVNRKRIQRLMRILGIEALYPKPNLSRPAPGHEIYPYLLRGVPIIRPNQVWSTDITYIPMHGGFLYLVAVIDWFSRFVLSWELSNTMEISFCLGAQEAAFRFGQPDIWNNDQGSQFTAADFLAPLKQRGISISMDGRGRALDNVFIERLWRSLKYELIYPGDFADGRQLFAALERYFHFYNHQRPHQALGYKTPADFFPHRSIRKRT
;
A
#
# COMPACT_ATOMS: atom_id res chain seq x y z
N MET A 1 7.02 4.83 33.98
CA MET A 1 7.76 5.95 33.36
C MET A 1 6.71 6.88 32.74
N ASP A 2 6.54 8.05 33.29
CA ASP A 2 5.45 8.96 32.89
C ASP A 2 5.71 9.64 31.53
N TYR A 3 6.97 9.63 31.05
CA TYR A 3 7.36 10.29 29.79
C TYR A 3 8.27 9.40 28.93
N PRO A 4 7.77 8.31 28.34
CA PRO A 4 8.58 7.36 27.59
C PRO A 4 9.21 7.95 26.30
N PHE A 5 8.74 9.12 25.87
CA PHE A 5 9.26 9.86 24.71
C PHE A 5 10.42 10.82 25.04
N PHE A 6 10.89 10.86 26.29
CA PHE A 6 12.02 11.70 26.66
C PHE A 6 13.35 11.07 26.21
N GLY A 7 14.01 11.69 25.25
CA GLY A 7 15.38 11.37 24.88
C GLY A 7 16.39 11.99 25.85
N SER A 8 17.66 11.63 25.69
CA SER A 8 18.75 12.04 26.59
C SER A 8 18.86 13.54 26.88
N ARG A 9 18.41 14.40 25.94
CA ARG A 9 18.42 15.87 26.14
C ARG A 9 17.37 16.30 27.15
N ARG A 10 16.11 15.84 27.00
CA ARG A 10 15.03 16.17 27.91
C ARG A 10 15.25 15.57 29.28
N MET A 11 15.68 14.28 29.34
CA MET A 11 16.00 13.66 30.63
C MET A 11 17.16 14.36 31.37
N ALA A 12 18.17 14.86 30.65
CA ALA A 12 19.26 15.61 31.26
C ALA A 12 18.77 16.91 31.92
N VAL A 13 17.86 17.63 31.27
CA VAL A 13 17.27 18.86 31.84
C VAL A 13 16.33 18.52 33.02
N THR A 14 15.46 17.54 32.86
CA THR A 14 14.46 17.17 33.90
C THR A 14 15.12 16.61 35.17
N LEU A 15 16.24 15.88 35.04
CA LEU A 15 16.95 15.28 36.17
C LEU A 15 18.14 16.13 36.63
N GLU A 16 18.40 17.27 36.01
CA GLU A 16 19.55 18.16 36.28
C GLU A 16 20.90 17.41 36.24
N VAL A 17 21.02 16.43 35.36
CA VAL A 17 22.21 15.59 35.22
C VAL A 17 22.86 15.80 33.85
N ASN A 18 24.19 15.75 33.84
CA ASN A 18 24.95 15.88 32.59
C ASN A 18 24.46 14.86 31.53
N ARG A 19 24.21 15.37 30.31
CA ARG A 19 23.69 14.60 29.18
C ARG A 19 24.53 13.37 28.86
N LYS A 20 25.86 13.45 28.91
CA LYS A 20 26.75 12.28 28.65
C LYS A 20 26.51 11.17 29.68
N ARG A 21 26.28 11.53 30.95
CA ARG A 21 25.93 10.56 32.01
C ARG A 21 24.58 9.89 31.71
N ILE A 22 23.56 10.67 31.32
CA ILE A 22 22.26 10.16 30.92
C ILE A 22 22.37 9.20 29.73
N GLN A 23 23.12 9.55 28.70
CA GLN A 23 23.34 8.69 27.54
C GLN A 23 23.98 7.34 27.91
N ARG A 24 24.97 7.38 28.83
CA ARG A 24 25.62 6.15 29.34
C ARG A 24 24.61 5.30 30.11
N LEU A 25 23.83 5.90 30.98
CA LEU A 25 22.86 5.16 31.81
C LEU A 25 21.74 4.58 30.92
N MET A 26 21.21 5.31 29.97
CA MET A 26 20.21 4.81 29.04
C MET A 26 20.74 3.59 28.25
N ARG A 27 22.01 3.64 27.82
CA ARG A 27 22.63 2.48 27.13
C ARG A 27 22.76 1.26 28.04
N ILE A 28 23.21 1.43 29.29
CA ILE A 28 23.37 0.34 30.26
C ILE A 28 22.01 -0.30 30.59
N LEU A 29 20.96 0.53 30.72
CA LEU A 29 19.61 0.09 31.08
C LEU A 29 18.78 -0.38 29.88
N GLY A 30 19.31 -0.31 28.65
CA GLY A 30 18.55 -0.63 27.43
C GLY A 30 17.37 0.29 27.17
N ILE A 31 17.38 1.53 27.69
CA ILE A 31 16.29 2.49 27.58
C ILE A 31 16.48 3.33 26.33
N GLU A 32 15.48 3.29 25.44
CA GLU A 32 15.37 4.17 24.29
C GLU A 32 14.11 5.03 24.38
N ALA A 33 14.20 6.29 23.88
CA ALA A 33 13.02 7.14 23.79
C ALA A 33 12.06 6.59 22.73
N LEU A 34 10.76 6.60 23.03
CA LEU A 34 9.73 6.31 22.05
C LEU A 34 9.58 7.53 21.13
N TYR A 35 10.04 7.40 19.90
CA TYR A 35 9.86 8.39 18.83
C TYR A 35 9.75 7.66 17.49
N PRO A 36 9.12 8.26 16.46
CA PRO A 36 9.13 7.71 15.13
C PRO A 36 10.59 7.50 14.68
N LYS A 37 11.00 6.25 14.51
CA LYS A 37 12.34 5.95 13.97
C LYS A 37 12.43 6.43 12.52
N PRO A 38 13.62 6.90 12.05
CA PRO A 38 13.79 7.22 10.62
C PRO A 38 13.41 6.02 9.78
N ASN A 39 12.76 6.30 8.65
CA ASN A 39 12.31 5.27 7.72
C ASN A 39 13.48 4.35 7.34
N LEU A 40 13.45 3.10 7.78
CA LEU A 40 14.48 2.09 7.50
C LEU A 40 14.35 1.50 6.09
N SER A 41 13.32 1.86 5.34
CA SER A 41 13.11 1.48 3.94
C SER A 41 14.10 2.25 3.05
N ARG A 42 15.39 1.94 3.16
CA ARG A 42 16.37 2.32 2.16
C ARG A 42 16.30 1.29 1.04
N PRO A 43 16.21 1.73 -0.24
CA PRO A 43 16.36 0.80 -1.36
C PRO A 43 17.67 0.04 -1.18
N ALA A 44 17.65 -1.28 -1.37
CA ALA A 44 18.89 -2.05 -1.36
C ALA A 44 19.79 -1.56 -2.51
N PRO A 45 21.13 -1.59 -2.35
CA PRO A 45 22.05 -1.26 -3.43
C PRO A 45 21.76 -2.15 -4.65
N GLY A 46 21.53 -1.54 -5.82
CA GLY A 46 21.23 -2.26 -7.06
C GLY A 46 19.75 -2.35 -7.44
N HIS A 47 18.83 -1.76 -6.67
CA HIS A 47 17.42 -1.67 -7.08
C HIS A 47 17.26 -0.76 -8.30
N GLU A 48 16.61 -1.27 -9.33
CA GLU A 48 16.26 -0.48 -10.52
C GLU A 48 15.12 0.50 -10.19
N ILE A 49 15.36 1.78 -10.45
CA ILE A 49 14.34 2.83 -10.33
C ILE A 49 13.92 3.23 -11.73
N TYR A 50 12.62 3.19 -11.98
CA TYR A 50 12.03 3.55 -13.26
C TYR A 50 11.52 5.00 -13.24
N PRO A 51 11.51 5.68 -14.40
CA PRO A 51 10.98 7.03 -14.50
C PRO A 51 9.44 7.02 -14.33
N TYR A 52 8.90 8.15 -13.87
CA TYR A 52 7.46 8.37 -13.86
C TYR A 52 6.94 8.67 -15.28
N LEU A 53 6.13 7.78 -15.82
CA LEU A 53 5.66 7.82 -17.20
C LEU A 53 4.32 8.53 -17.40
N LEU A 54 3.59 8.88 -16.30
CA LEU A 54 2.19 9.23 -16.37
C LEU A 54 1.90 10.74 -16.36
N ARG A 55 2.94 11.58 -16.42
CA ARG A 55 2.76 13.03 -16.44
C ARG A 55 2.06 13.48 -17.73
N GLY A 56 0.85 14.04 -17.58
CA GLY A 56 0.08 14.54 -18.72
C GLY A 56 -0.50 13.47 -19.63
N VAL A 57 -0.39 12.20 -19.26
CA VAL A 57 -0.99 11.10 -20.03
C VAL A 57 -2.49 11.02 -19.76
N PRO A 58 -3.36 11.20 -20.78
CA PRO A 58 -4.79 11.02 -20.61
C PRO A 58 -5.11 9.52 -20.40
N ILE A 59 -5.89 9.24 -19.37
CA ILE A 59 -6.36 7.87 -19.08
C ILE A 59 -7.74 7.72 -19.73
N ILE A 60 -7.80 6.97 -20.83
CA ILE A 60 -8.98 6.93 -21.72
C ILE A 60 -9.64 5.55 -21.84
N ARG A 61 -9.03 4.49 -21.32
CA ARG A 61 -9.55 3.13 -21.40
C ARG A 61 -9.13 2.24 -20.23
N PRO A 62 -9.89 1.18 -19.91
CA PRO A 62 -9.46 0.14 -18.98
C PRO A 62 -8.15 -0.52 -19.44
N ASN A 63 -7.40 -1.04 -18.50
CA ASN A 63 -6.12 -1.70 -18.73
C ASN A 63 -5.05 -0.80 -19.38
N GLN A 64 -5.22 0.52 -19.33
CA GLN A 64 -4.17 1.44 -19.76
C GLN A 64 -3.12 1.59 -18.64
N VAL A 65 -3.56 1.86 -17.42
CA VAL A 65 -2.67 2.00 -16.26
C VAL A 65 -3.26 1.25 -15.07
N TRP A 66 -2.46 0.36 -14.50
CA TRP A 66 -2.73 -0.21 -13.19
C TRP A 66 -1.76 0.36 -12.17
N SER A 67 -2.18 0.51 -10.94
CA SER A 67 -1.27 0.84 -9.86
C SER A 67 -1.43 -0.10 -8.67
N THR A 68 -0.35 -0.23 -7.92
CA THR A 68 -0.28 -1.00 -6.69
C THR A 68 0.35 -0.18 -5.58
N ASP A 69 -0.09 -0.42 -4.36
CA ASP A 69 0.44 0.20 -3.15
C ASP A 69 0.08 -0.66 -1.93
N ILE A 70 0.79 -0.43 -0.82
CA ILE A 70 0.57 -1.11 0.45
C ILE A 70 0.04 -0.12 1.47
N THR A 71 -1.01 -0.51 2.19
CA THR A 71 -1.48 0.24 3.35
C THR A 71 -1.41 -0.59 4.63
N TYR A 72 -1.25 0.11 5.75
CA TYR A 72 -1.25 -0.47 7.10
C TYR A 72 -2.66 -0.40 7.68
N ILE A 73 -3.10 -1.51 8.24
CA ILE A 73 -4.37 -1.62 8.96
C ILE A 73 -4.05 -1.86 10.44
N PRO A 74 -4.39 -0.92 11.35
CA PRO A 74 -4.16 -1.12 12.77
C PRO A 74 -5.09 -2.20 13.32
N MET A 75 -4.54 -3.07 14.17
CA MET A 75 -5.24 -4.12 14.91
C MET A 75 -4.90 -3.99 16.40
N HIS A 76 -5.68 -4.61 17.29
CA HIS A 76 -5.46 -4.54 18.74
C HIS A 76 -4.04 -4.92 19.20
N GLY A 77 -3.34 -5.79 18.47
CA GLY A 77 -1.99 -6.28 18.81
C GLY A 77 -0.89 -5.89 17.83
N GLY A 78 -1.13 -4.92 16.91
CA GLY A 78 -0.14 -4.54 15.90
C GLY A 78 -0.75 -4.04 14.60
N PHE A 79 -0.21 -4.48 13.48
CA PHE A 79 -0.68 -4.09 12.15
C PHE A 79 -0.81 -5.29 11.23
N LEU A 80 -1.76 -5.24 10.32
CA LEU A 80 -1.79 -6.05 9.11
C LEU A 80 -1.48 -5.15 7.91
N TYR A 81 -0.94 -5.76 6.88
CA TYR A 81 -0.54 -5.10 5.63
C TYR A 81 -1.51 -5.52 4.54
N LEU A 82 -2.03 -4.56 3.84
CA LEU A 82 -2.94 -4.79 2.72
C LEU A 82 -2.31 -4.19 1.46
N VAL A 83 -2.11 -5.02 0.44
CA VAL A 83 -1.77 -4.58 -0.91
C VAL A 83 -3.01 -4.65 -1.79
N ALA A 84 -3.15 -3.74 -2.73
CA ALA A 84 -4.17 -3.83 -3.78
C ALA A 84 -3.62 -3.39 -5.13
N VAL A 85 -4.27 -3.88 -6.19
CA VAL A 85 -4.05 -3.46 -7.57
C VAL A 85 -5.35 -2.84 -8.10
N ILE A 86 -5.27 -1.62 -8.62
CA ILE A 86 -6.41 -0.85 -9.13
C ILE A 86 -6.18 -0.42 -10.58
N ASP A 87 -7.23 -0.50 -11.40
CA ASP A 87 -7.25 0.10 -12.74
C ASP A 87 -7.57 1.59 -12.65
N TRP A 88 -6.76 2.43 -13.29
CA TRP A 88 -6.90 3.88 -13.20
C TRP A 88 -8.10 4.45 -13.95
N PHE A 89 -8.53 3.81 -15.02
CA PHE A 89 -9.70 4.29 -15.77
C PHE A 89 -10.99 4.00 -15.04
N SER A 90 -11.22 2.74 -14.72
CA SER A 90 -12.47 2.27 -14.12
C SER A 90 -12.54 2.43 -12.60
N ARG A 91 -11.41 2.59 -11.92
CA ARG A 91 -11.27 2.48 -10.46
C ARG A 91 -11.53 1.07 -9.93
N PHE A 92 -11.63 0.08 -10.80
CA PHE A 92 -11.88 -1.31 -10.41
C PHE A 92 -10.67 -1.88 -9.64
N VAL A 93 -10.93 -2.43 -8.47
CA VAL A 93 -9.90 -3.16 -7.69
C VAL A 93 -9.81 -4.55 -8.26
N LEU A 94 -8.70 -4.84 -8.96
CA LEU A 94 -8.46 -6.09 -9.66
C LEU A 94 -8.14 -7.23 -8.71
N SER A 95 -7.32 -6.92 -7.70
CA SER A 95 -6.88 -7.88 -6.70
C SER A 95 -6.43 -7.17 -5.44
N TRP A 96 -6.35 -7.94 -4.38
CA TRP A 96 -5.82 -7.51 -3.09
C TRP A 96 -5.33 -8.73 -2.29
N GLU A 97 -4.41 -8.51 -1.38
CA GLU A 97 -3.88 -9.51 -0.46
C GLU A 97 -3.65 -8.90 0.92
N LEU A 98 -3.94 -9.68 1.97
CA LEU A 98 -3.73 -9.30 3.36
C LEU A 98 -2.62 -10.15 3.96
N SER A 99 -1.65 -9.50 4.65
CA SER A 99 -0.52 -10.18 5.26
C SER A 99 -0.24 -9.65 6.67
N ASN A 100 0.36 -10.46 7.51
CA ASN A 100 0.91 -10.07 8.81
C ASN A 100 2.40 -9.71 8.73
N THR A 101 3.04 -9.90 7.58
CA THR A 101 4.43 -9.52 7.30
C THR A 101 4.52 -8.62 6.07
N MET A 102 5.59 -7.85 5.95
CA MET A 102 5.88 -7.03 4.76
C MET A 102 6.80 -7.77 3.76
N GLU A 103 6.74 -9.09 3.72
CA GLU A 103 7.46 -9.87 2.73
C GLU A 103 6.89 -9.67 1.33
N ILE A 104 7.72 -9.84 0.30
CA ILE A 104 7.33 -9.62 -1.08
C ILE A 104 6.22 -10.57 -1.56
N SER A 105 6.07 -11.73 -0.94
CA SER A 105 5.18 -12.82 -1.36
C SER A 105 3.72 -12.39 -1.55
N PHE A 106 3.18 -11.56 -0.63
CA PHE A 106 1.79 -11.09 -0.77
C PHE A 106 1.61 -10.06 -1.90
N CYS A 107 2.67 -9.29 -2.22
CA CYS A 107 2.65 -8.39 -3.37
C CYS A 107 2.66 -9.18 -4.69
N LEU A 108 3.42 -10.27 -4.75
CA LEU A 108 3.46 -11.18 -5.90
C LEU A 108 2.12 -11.90 -6.09
N GLY A 109 1.48 -12.34 -5.00
CA GLY A 109 0.15 -12.94 -5.04
C GLY A 109 -0.90 -11.98 -5.62
N ALA A 110 -0.92 -10.73 -5.14
CA ALA A 110 -1.81 -9.71 -5.68
C ALA A 110 -1.53 -9.40 -7.15
N GLN A 111 -0.25 -9.32 -7.56
CA GLN A 111 0.15 -9.09 -8.93
C GLN A 111 -0.34 -10.22 -9.86
N GLU A 112 -0.11 -11.48 -9.48
CA GLU A 112 -0.54 -12.64 -10.26
C GLU A 112 -2.07 -12.72 -10.35
N ALA A 113 -2.78 -12.47 -9.25
CA ALA A 113 -4.24 -12.44 -9.24
C ALA A 113 -4.80 -11.34 -10.16
N ALA A 114 -4.16 -10.15 -10.21
CA ALA A 114 -4.57 -9.08 -11.11
C ALA A 114 -4.45 -9.48 -12.59
N PHE A 115 -3.42 -10.22 -12.98
CA PHE A 115 -3.24 -10.68 -14.36
C PHE A 115 -4.35 -11.60 -14.88
N ARG A 116 -5.19 -12.15 -14.01
CA ARG A 116 -6.39 -12.91 -14.44
C ARG A 116 -7.44 -12.02 -15.11
N PHE A 117 -7.41 -10.72 -14.84
CA PHE A 117 -8.32 -9.73 -15.44
C PHE A 117 -7.81 -9.15 -16.76
N GLY A 118 -6.55 -9.32 -17.08
CA GLY A 118 -5.93 -8.81 -18.30
C GLY A 118 -4.48 -8.39 -18.09
N GLN A 119 -4.06 -7.40 -18.86
CA GLN A 119 -2.71 -6.85 -18.80
C GLN A 119 -2.77 -5.34 -19.03
N PRO A 120 -2.09 -4.51 -18.21
CA PRO A 120 -2.00 -3.07 -18.45
C PRO A 120 -0.90 -2.73 -19.46
N ASP A 121 -0.99 -1.53 -20.05
CA ASP A 121 0.14 -0.97 -20.80
C ASP A 121 1.25 -0.50 -19.84
N ILE A 122 0.83 0.13 -18.72
CA ILE A 122 1.73 0.70 -17.73
C ILE A 122 1.34 0.19 -16.34
N TRP A 123 2.34 -0.26 -15.59
CA TRP A 123 2.21 -0.58 -14.17
C TRP A 123 2.90 0.49 -13.33
N ASN A 124 2.14 1.18 -12.47
CA ASN A 124 2.64 2.24 -11.61
C ASN A 124 2.70 1.80 -10.15
N ASN A 125 3.80 2.11 -9.48
CA ASN A 125 4.00 1.84 -8.05
C ASN A 125 4.95 2.89 -7.45
N ASP A 126 5.07 2.90 -6.13
CA ASP A 126 6.09 3.69 -5.45
C ASP A 126 7.48 3.03 -5.55
N GLN A 127 8.49 3.68 -4.95
CA GLN A 127 9.86 3.16 -4.89
C GLN A 127 10.10 2.30 -3.64
N GLY A 128 9.07 1.67 -3.09
CA GLY A 128 9.17 0.76 -1.96
C GLY A 128 10.03 -0.47 -2.27
N SER A 129 10.65 -1.04 -1.24
CA SER A 129 11.57 -2.18 -1.41
C SER A 129 10.89 -3.40 -2.04
N GLN A 130 9.61 -3.62 -1.78
CA GLN A 130 8.81 -4.69 -2.37
C GLN A 130 8.65 -4.51 -3.88
N PHE A 131 8.40 -3.28 -4.33
CA PHE A 131 8.10 -2.96 -5.72
C PHE A 131 9.34 -2.73 -6.60
N THR A 132 10.49 -2.50 -5.97
CA THR A 132 11.79 -2.39 -6.66
C THR A 132 12.56 -3.72 -6.69
N ALA A 133 12.04 -4.75 -6.04
CA ALA A 133 12.65 -6.07 -6.04
C ALA A 133 12.58 -6.75 -7.41
N ALA A 134 13.63 -7.48 -7.77
CA ALA A 134 13.73 -8.16 -9.07
C ALA A 134 12.56 -9.13 -9.31
N ASP A 135 12.13 -9.85 -8.27
CA ASP A 135 11.03 -10.82 -8.34
C ASP A 135 9.69 -10.15 -8.68
N PHE A 136 9.46 -8.90 -8.21
CA PHE A 136 8.26 -8.14 -8.55
C PHE A 136 8.33 -7.58 -9.99
N LEU A 137 9.51 -7.13 -10.41
CA LEU A 137 9.70 -6.50 -11.71
C LEU A 137 9.79 -7.52 -12.86
N ALA A 138 10.29 -8.73 -12.60
CA ALA A 138 10.49 -9.75 -13.64
C ALA A 138 9.20 -10.13 -14.39
N PRO A 139 8.05 -10.41 -13.74
CA PRO A 139 6.80 -10.71 -14.44
C PRO A 139 6.28 -9.55 -15.31
N LEU A 140 6.53 -8.29 -14.89
CA LEU A 140 6.16 -7.11 -15.68
C LEU A 140 7.00 -7.01 -16.95
N LYS A 141 8.33 -7.16 -16.81
CA LYS A 141 9.28 -7.14 -17.94
C LYS A 141 9.00 -8.27 -18.96
N GLN A 142 8.76 -9.49 -18.46
CA GLN A 142 8.44 -10.65 -19.31
C GLN A 142 7.17 -10.46 -20.13
N ARG A 143 6.22 -9.68 -19.61
CA ARG A 143 4.96 -9.36 -20.28
C ARG A 143 5.05 -8.12 -21.16
N GLY A 144 6.19 -7.43 -21.22
CA GLY A 144 6.38 -6.21 -21.98
C GLY A 144 5.60 -5.01 -21.39
N ILE A 145 5.24 -5.05 -20.11
CA ILE A 145 4.53 -3.96 -19.42
C ILE A 145 5.53 -2.84 -19.10
N SER A 146 5.18 -1.61 -19.45
CA SER A 146 5.98 -0.44 -19.08
C SER A 146 5.89 -0.18 -17.58
N ILE A 147 7.04 -0.04 -16.93
CA ILE A 147 7.11 0.19 -15.48
C ILE A 147 7.25 1.68 -15.24
N SER A 148 6.39 2.23 -14.37
CA SER A 148 6.39 3.61 -13.91
C SER A 148 6.55 3.64 -12.40
N MET A 149 7.39 4.53 -11.88
CA MET A 149 7.56 4.70 -10.43
C MET A 149 7.34 6.15 -10.03
N ASP A 150 6.58 6.31 -8.94
CA ASP A 150 6.30 7.63 -8.37
C ASP A 150 7.60 8.33 -7.95
N GLY A 151 7.67 9.63 -8.17
CA GLY A 151 8.78 10.44 -7.69
C GLY A 151 8.76 10.57 -6.17
N ARG A 152 9.93 10.56 -5.52
CA ARG A 152 10.01 10.76 -4.06
C ARG A 152 9.32 12.07 -3.65
N GLY A 153 8.37 11.98 -2.71
CA GLY A 153 7.63 13.12 -2.17
C GLY A 153 6.54 13.69 -3.09
N ARG A 154 6.12 12.97 -4.12
CA ARG A 154 5.04 13.37 -5.03
C ARG A 154 3.78 12.56 -4.77
N ALA A 155 3.02 12.95 -3.76
CA ALA A 155 1.77 12.29 -3.37
C ALA A 155 0.70 12.24 -4.49
N LEU A 156 0.79 13.09 -5.50
CA LEU A 156 -0.18 13.13 -6.61
C LEU A 156 0.06 12.06 -7.68
N ASP A 157 1.21 11.42 -7.67
CA ASP A 157 1.62 10.47 -8.70
C ASP A 157 0.84 9.12 -8.58
N ASN A 158 0.22 8.82 -7.40
CA ASN A 158 -0.59 7.61 -7.17
C ASN A 158 -1.96 7.90 -6.53
N VAL A 159 -2.55 9.04 -6.88
CA VAL A 159 -3.78 9.58 -6.26
C VAL A 159 -4.96 8.60 -6.25
N PHE A 160 -5.04 7.66 -7.19
CA PHE A 160 -6.19 6.76 -7.30
C PHE A 160 -6.19 5.69 -6.21
N ILE A 161 -5.04 5.09 -5.94
CA ILE A 161 -4.94 4.09 -4.88
C ILE A 161 -4.93 4.75 -3.49
N GLU A 162 -4.39 5.97 -3.35
CA GLU A 162 -4.50 6.75 -2.12
C GLU A 162 -5.96 7.07 -1.77
N ARG A 163 -6.78 7.40 -2.77
CA ARG A 163 -8.23 7.58 -2.59
C ARG A 163 -8.94 6.28 -2.24
N LEU A 164 -8.52 5.14 -2.79
CA LEU A 164 -9.01 3.82 -2.40
C LEU A 164 -8.73 3.59 -0.91
N TRP A 165 -7.51 3.83 -0.45
CA TRP A 165 -7.15 3.69 0.96
C TRP A 165 -7.95 4.60 1.88
N ARG A 166 -8.17 5.83 1.45
CA ARG A 166 -9.02 6.75 2.20
C ARG A 166 -10.45 6.20 2.32
N SER A 167 -11.05 5.77 1.22
CA SER A 167 -12.40 5.19 1.24
C SER A 167 -12.45 3.96 2.13
N LEU A 168 -11.54 3.02 1.97
CA LEU A 168 -11.45 1.81 2.79
C LEU A 168 -11.35 2.13 4.28
N LYS A 169 -10.45 3.06 4.64
CA LYS A 169 -10.23 3.41 6.05
C LYS A 169 -11.45 4.05 6.69
N TYR A 170 -12.10 4.98 6.00
CA TYR A 170 -13.25 5.69 6.56
C TYR A 170 -14.56 4.90 6.47
N GLU A 171 -14.71 4.01 5.50
CA GLU A 171 -15.94 3.27 5.27
C GLU A 171 -15.94 1.89 5.95
N LEU A 172 -14.75 1.29 6.20
CA LEU A 172 -14.66 -0.04 6.79
C LEU A 172 -13.78 -0.09 8.05
N ILE A 173 -12.55 0.45 7.98
CA ILE A 173 -11.55 0.16 9.03
C ILE A 173 -11.83 0.97 10.30
N TYR A 174 -12.02 2.28 10.20
CA TYR A 174 -12.24 3.14 11.37
C TYR A 174 -13.58 2.93 12.07
N PRO A 175 -14.70 2.67 11.36
CA PRO A 175 -15.96 2.32 12.02
C PRO A 175 -16.02 0.86 12.45
N GLY A 176 -15.13 -0.01 11.98
CA GLY A 176 -15.11 -1.43 12.28
C GLY A 176 -14.33 -1.76 13.55
N ASP A 177 -14.70 -2.87 14.19
CA ASP A 177 -13.97 -3.50 15.28
C ASP A 177 -13.71 -4.97 14.89
N PHE A 178 -12.44 -5.30 14.60
CA PHE A 178 -12.04 -6.62 14.12
C PHE A 178 -11.19 -7.30 15.18
N ALA A 179 -11.69 -8.40 15.72
CA ALA A 179 -10.98 -9.15 16.76
C ALA A 179 -9.70 -9.82 16.24
N ASP A 180 -9.70 -10.25 14.98
CA ASP A 180 -8.56 -10.92 14.36
C ASP A 180 -8.48 -10.68 12.84
N GLY A 181 -7.38 -11.16 12.23
CA GLY A 181 -7.16 -11.02 10.78
C GLY A 181 -8.18 -11.79 9.92
N ARG A 182 -8.83 -12.83 10.43
CA ARG A 182 -9.85 -13.59 9.68
C ARG A 182 -11.14 -12.79 9.55
N GLN A 183 -11.55 -12.12 10.63
CA GLN A 183 -12.71 -11.23 10.59
C GLN A 183 -12.46 -10.03 9.66
N LEU A 184 -11.26 -9.46 9.72
CA LEU A 184 -10.87 -8.40 8.80
C LEU A 184 -10.86 -8.89 7.36
N PHE A 185 -10.29 -10.06 7.06
CA PHE A 185 -10.26 -10.64 5.72
C PHE A 185 -11.67 -10.78 5.13
N ALA A 186 -12.59 -11.39 5.87
CA ALA A 186 -13.99 -11.55 5.43
C ALA A 186 -14.70 -10.18 5.24
N ALA A 187 -14.36 -9.17 6.03
CA ALA A 187 -14.89 -7.82 5.86
C ALA A 187 -14.32 -7.14 4.62
N LEU A 188 -13.01 -7.29 4.34
CA LEU A 188 -12.36 -6.78 3.13
C LEU A 188 -12.93 -7.42 1.85
N GLU A 189 -13.20 -8.73 1.86
CA GLU A 189 -13.81 -9.43 0.74
C GLU A 189 -15.18 -8.83 0.38
N ARG A 190 -16.04 -8.64 1.39
CA ARG A 190 -17.34 -7.96 1.20
C ARG A 190 -17.19 -6.51 0.76
N TYR A 191 -16.22 -5.79 1.34
CA TYR A 191 -15.99 -4.39 1.01
C TYR A 191 -15.51 -4.21 -0.43
N PHE A 192 -14.54 -4.98 -0.91
CA PHE A 192 -14.06 -4.85 -2.28
C PHE A 192 -15.11 -5.30 -3.31
N HIS A 193 -15.94 -6.29 -2.96
CA HIS A 193 -17.11 -6.61 -3.78
C HIS A 193 -18.10 -5.43 -3.84
N PHE A 194 -18.46 -4.85 -2.71
CA PHE A 194 -19.30 -3.63 -2.64
C PHE A 194 -18.67 -2.47 -3.40
N TYR A 195 -17.39 -2.19 -3.18
CA TYR A 195 -16.64 -1.12 -3.85
C TYR A 195 -16.70 -1.23 -5.37
N ASN A 196 -16.48 -2.42 -5.90
CA ASN A 196 -16.46 -2.67 -7.34
C ASN A 196 -17.85 -2.68 -7.99
N HIS A 197 -18.87 -3.22 -7.31
CA HIS A 197 -20.14 -3.58 -7.96
C HIS A 197 -21.35 -2.79 -7.46
N GLN A 198 -21.25 -2.11 -6.32
CA GLN A 198 -22.42 -1.48 -5.69
C GLN A 198 -22.17 -0.02 -5.29
N ARG A 199 -20.93 0.34 -4.97
CA ARG A 199 -20.58 1.67 -4.49
C ARG A 199 -20.62 2.69 -5.64
N PRO A 200 -21.45 3.77 -5.55
CA PRO A 200 -21.43 4.84 -6.54
C PRO A 200 -20.16 5.67 -6.45
N HIS A 201 -19.53 5.95 -7.57
CA HIS A 201 -18.34 6.79 -7.64
C HIS A 201 -18.63 8.11 -8.34
N GLN A 202 -18.46 9.24 -7.65
CA GLN A 202 -18.70 10.56 -8.21
C GLN A 202 -17.87 10.83 -9.47
N ALA A 203 -16.59 10.41 -9.46
CA ALA A 203 -15.70 10.57 -10.62
C ALA A 203 -16.11 9.71 -11.84
N LEU A 204 -17.00 8.75 -11.67
CA LEU A 204 -17.56 7.88 -12.70
C LEU A 204 -19.04 8.23 -13.01
N GLY A 205 -19.47 9.45 -12.69
CA GLY A 205 -20.86 9.85 -12.88
C GLY A 205 -21.84 9.04 -12.02
N TYR A 206 -21.42 8.68 -10.80
CA TYR A 206 -22.16 7.85 -9.83
C TYR A 206 -22.43 6.40 -10.29
N LYS A 207 -21.76 5.94 -11.32
CA LYS A 207 -21.73 4.53 -11.71
C LYS A 207 -20.69 3.76 -10.87
N THR A 208 -20.72 2.43 -10.95
CA THR A 208 -19.77 1.56 -10.25
C THR A 208 -18.51 1.32 -11.09
N PRO A 209 -17.38 0.97 -10.49
CA PRO A 209 -16.19 0.53 -11.22
C PRO A 209 -16.45 -0.59 -12.22
N ALA A 210 -17.31 -1.55 -11.87
CA ALA A 210 -17.68 -2.67 -12.73
C ALA A 210 -18.40 -2.24 -14.02
N ASP A 211 -19.10 -1.08 -14.03
CA ASP A 211 -19.75 -0.55 -15.24
C ASP A 211 -18.72 -0.12 -16.30
N PHE A 212 -17.46 0.16 -15.89
CA PHE A 212 -16.40 0.65 -16.76
C PHE A 212 -15.29 -0.38 -17.01
N PHE A 213 -15.24 -1.47 -16.22
CA PHE A 213 -14.24 -2.51 -16.40
C PHE A 213 -14.84 -3.69 -17.16
N PRO A 214 -14.28 -4.12 -18.31
CA PRO A 214 -14.84 -5.18 -19.11
C PRO A 214 -14.84 -6.51 -18.36
N HIS A 215 -16.01 -7.02 -18.01
CA HIS A 215 -16.14 -8.38 -17.54
C HIS A 215 -15.77 -9.35 -18.66
N ARG A 216 -14.57 -9.93 -18.63
CA ARG A 216 -14.41 -11.23 -19.25
C ARG A 216 -15.23 -12.21 -18.42
N SER A 217 -16.45 -12.52 -18.87
CA SER A 217 -17.15 -13.70 -18.38
C SER A 217 -16.14 -14.85 -18.49
N ILE A 218 -15.73 -15.37 -17.32
CA ILE A 218 -14.99 -16.64 -17.26
C ILE A 218 -15.93 -17.65 -17.88
N ARG A 219 -15.78 -17.94 -19.16
CA ARG A 219 -16.45 -19.08 -19.80
C ARG A 219 -16.02 -20.29 -18.99
N LYS A 220 -16.92 -20.80 -18.15
CA LYS A 220 -16.78 -22.14 -17.59
C LYS A 220 -16.52 -23.07 -18.77
N ARG A 221 -15.31 -23.60 -18.86
CA ARG A 221 -15.05 -24.74 -19.74
C ARG A 221 -15.88 -25.87 -19.13
N THR A 222 -16.97 -26.20 -19.83
CA THR A 222 -17.69 -27.46 -19.69
C THR A 222 -16.78 -28.60 -20.05
#